data_5d9e84ef55284e40a5a242ac32679ee3
#
_entry.id   5d9e84ef55284e40a5a242ac32679ee3
#
_cell.length_a   1.000
_cell.length_b   1.000
_cell.length_c   1.000
_cell.angle_alpha   90.00
_cell.angle_beta   90.00
_cell.angle_gamma   90.00
#
_symmetry.space_group_name_H-M   'P 1'
#
loop_
_entity.id
_entity.type
_entity.pdbx_description
1 polymer ?
#
loop_
_entity_poly.entity_id
_entity_poly.type
_entity_poly.pdbx_seq_one_letter_code
_entity_poly.pdbx_strand_id
1 'polypeptide(L)'
;MGGEAVANHDNVADWEGGSRLVQCALESFGDLHVLVNNAGILRDRVLVNLSEDDWDSVINVHLKGHFVPTRHAATYWREQAKAGKTVKASVICTSSTSGLLGNVGQSNYGAAKSGIASFALIVAEELGRYGVRVNAIAPAARTRMTESTPGLMDYVVKPADAAVFDTWDPANISPLVATLAMEDCAATGQVFFVQGGTVRKFQNWTMTDTLEKNDRWTVSELAEQLPSLFA
;
A
#
# COMPACT_ATOMS: atom_id res chain seq x y z
N MET A 1 -21.50 2.77 -17.60
CA MET A 1 -20.20 2.22 -17.90
C MET A 1 -20.23 0.71 -18.25
N GLY A 2 -21.31 -0.01 -18.12
CA GLY A 2 -21.49 -1.38 -18.65
C GLY A 2 -20.76 -2.50 -17.92
N GLY A 3 -20.23 -2.26 -16.74
CA GLY A 3 -19.65 -3.32 -15.90
C GLY A 3 -20.67 -3.90 -14.91
N GLU A 4 -20.38 -5.09 -14.40
CA GLU A 4 -21.13 -5.74 -13.32
C GLU A 4 -20.41 -5.58 -11.99
N ALA A 5 -21.15 -5.51 -10.90
CA ALA A 5 -20.59 -5.39 -9.55
C ALA A 5 -21.46 -6.14 -8.54
N VAL A 6 -20.81 -6.77 -7.56
CA VAL A 6 -21.45 -7.40 -6.40
C VAL A 6 -20.82 -6.84 -5.13
N ALA A 7 -21.65 -6.55 -4.12
CA ALA A 7 -21.18 -6.09 -2.82
C ALA A 7 -20.80 -7.29 -1.94
N ASN A 8 -19.67 -7.16 -1.23
CA ASN A 8 -19.27 -8.05 -0.15
C ASN A 8 -19.01 -7.20 1.10
N HIS A 9 -19.54 -7.62 2.25
CA HIS A 9 -19.50 -6.88 3.52
C HIS A 9 -18.59 -7.53 4.58
N ASP A 10 -17.74 -8.47 4.18
CA ASP A 10 -16.81 -9.13 5.08
C ASP A 10 -15.72 -8.19 5.59
N ASN A 11 -15.21 -8.48 6.78
CA ASN A 11 -14.06 -7.80 7.33
C ASN A 11 -12.78 -8.32 6.65
N VAL A 12 -12.06 -7.44 5.95
CA VAL A 12 -10.81 -7.77 5.23
C VAL A 12 -9.68 -8.27 6.15
N ALA A 13 -9.74 -7.95 7.45
CA ALA A 13 -8.75 -8.39 8.44
C ALA A 13 -9.14 -9.71 9.12
N ASP A 14 -10.35 -10.23 8.88
CA ASP A 14 -10.76 -11.54 9.31
C ASP A 14 -10.33 -12.61 8.31
N TRP A 15 -9.75 -13.72 8.80
CA TRP A 15 -9.21 -14.77 7.93
C TRP A 15 -10.29 -15.39 7.04
N GLU A 16 -11.42 -15.76 7.63
CA GLU A 16 -12.55 -16.34 6.88
C GLU A 16 -13.28 -15.29 6.04
N GLY A 17 -13.31 -14.03 6.50
CA GLY A 17 -13.83 -12.89 5.74
C GLY A 17 -13.06 -12.67 4.44
N GLY A 18 -11.73 -12.67 4.50
CA GLY A 18 -10.90 -12.56 3.30
C GLY A 18 -11.02 -13.76 2.35
N SER A 19 -11.25 -14.96 2.89
CA SER A 19 -11.56 -16.13 2.08
C SER A 19 -12.87 -15.96 1.32
N ARG A 20 -13.94 -15.54 2.01
CA ARG A 20 -15.24 -15.30 1.39
C ARG A 20 -15.22 -14.14 0.39
N LEU A 21 -14.38 -13.11 0.61
CA LEU A 21 -14.19 -12.03 -0.34
C LEU A 21 -13.66 -12.53 -1.69
N VAL A 22 -12.62 -13.37 -1.66
CA VAL A 22 -12.07 -13.99 -2.88
C VAL A 22 -13.08 -14.94 -3.50
N GLN A 23 -13.74 -15.78 -2.71
CA GLN A 23 -14.76 -16.71 -3.19
C GLN A 23 -15.93 -15.98 -3.85
N CYS A 24 -16.37 -14.84 -3.30
CA CYS A 24 -17.43 -14.01 -3.89
C CYS A 24 -17.06 -13.53 -5.30
N ALA A 25 -15.82 -13.14 -5.55
CA ALA A 25 -15.36 -12.77 -6.89
C ALA A 25 -15.39 -13.98 -7.86
N LEU A 26 -14.91 -15.14 -7.41
CA LEU A 26 -14.88 -16.35 -8.21
C LEU A 26 -16.28 -16.87 -8.56
N GLU A 27 -17.21 -16.85 -7.62
CA GLU A 27 -18.59 -17.29 -7.82
C GLU A 27 -19.39 -16.32 -8.72
N SER A 28 -19.14 -15.02 -8.59
CA SER A 28 -19.87 -14.00 -9.33
C SER A 28 -19.37 -13.80 -10.75
N PHE A 29 -18.04 -13.91 -10.96
CA PHE A 29 -17.39 -13.52 -12.21
C PHE A 29 -16.54 -14.65 -12.85
N GLY A 30 -16.39 -15.79 -12.19
CA GLY A 30 -15.70 -16.97 -12.70
C GLY A 30 -14.19 -16.94 -12.54
N ASP A 31 -13.57 -15.80 -12.32
CA ASP A 31 -12.11 -15.64 -12.16
C ASP A 31 -11.76 -14.40 -11.31
N LEU A 32 -10.49 -14.30 -10.90
CA LEU A 32 -9.92 -13.15 -10.19
C LEU A 32 -8.60 -12.72 -10.86
N HIS A 33 -8.58 -11.55 -11.45
CA HIS A 33 -7.41 -11.02 -12.16
C HIS A 33 -6.72 -9.87 -11.40
N VAL A 34 -7.47 -9.09 -10.62
CA VAL A 34 -6.96 -7.91 -9.92
C VAL A 34 -7.47 -7.89 -8.49
N LEU A 35 -6.55 -7.67 -7.55
CA LEU A 35 -6.88 -7.38 -6.15
C LEU A 35 -6.38 -5.99 -5.78
N VAL A 36 -7.29 -5.09 -5.39
CA VAL A 36 -6.95 -3.76 -4.87
C VAL A 36 -7.21 -3.73 -3.37
N ASN A 37 -6.15 -3.74 -2.59
CA ASN A 37 -6.20 -3.59 -1.13
C ASN A 37 -6.20 -2.11 -0.77
N ASN A 38 -7.35 -1.57 -0.37
CA ASN A 38 -7.53 -0.14 -0.09
C ASN A 38 -8.24 0.15 1.24
N ALA A 39 -8.79 -0.85 1.92
CA ALA A 39 -9.47 -0.64 3.20
C ALA A 39 -8.55 0.01 4.24
N GLY A 40 -9.08 0.98 5.00
CA GLY A 40 -8.28 1.71 5.97
C GLY A 40 -9.09 2.57 6.92
N ILE A 41 -8.49 2.88 8.06
CA ILE A 41 -9.00 3.76 9.11
C ILE A 41 -7.89 4.68 9.65
N LEU A 42 -8.26 5.75 10.34
CA LEU A 42 -7.33 6.58 11.09
C LEU A 42 -7.64 6.55 12.59
N ARG A 43 -6.59 6.53 13.41
CA ARG A 43 -6.60 6.71 14.85
C ARG A 43 -5.36 7.53 15.22
N ASP A 44 -5.33 8.78 14.73
CA ASP A 44 -4.16 9.64 14.82
C ASP A 44 -4.00 10.19 16.24
N ARG A 45 -2.85 9.96 16.85
CA ARG A 45 -2.41 10.45 18.14
C ARG A 45 -0.88 10.57 18.14
N VAL A 46 -0.35 11.57 18.86
CA VAL A 46 1.09 11.55 19.21
C VAL A 46 1.36 10.33 20.09
N LEU A 47 2.53 9.72 19.95
CA LEU A 47 2.88 8.43 20.53
C LEU A 47 2.52 8.29 22.02
N VAL A 48 2.79 9.33 22.83
CA VAL A 48 2.53 9.30 24.28
C VAL A 48 1.03 9.25 24.65
N ASN A 49 0.14 9.55 23.70
CA ASN A 49 -1.32 9.56 23.88
C ASN A 49 -2.01 8.43 23.09
N LEU A 50 -1.24 7.60 22.38
CA LEU A 50 -1.77 6.50 21.60
C LEU A 50 -2.14 5.34 22.52
N SER A 51 -3.38 4.86 22.45
CA SER A 51 -3.80 3.66 23.17
C SER A 51 -3.43 2.38 22.42
N GLU A 52 -3.41 1.25 23.13
CA GLU A 52 -3.25 -0.09 22.54
C GLU A 52 -4.33 -0.36 21.50
N ASP A 53 -5.59 -0.02 21.79
CA ASP A 53 -6.72 -0.19 20.86
C ASP A 53 -6.56 0.66 19.58
N ASP A 54 -6.09 1.91 19.69
CA ASP A 54 -5.78 2.75 18.53
C ASP A 54 -4.68 2.11 17.66
N TRP A 55 -3.66 1.54 18.28
CA TRP A 55 -2.59 0.83 17.60
C TRP A 55 -3.10 -0.44 16.91
N ASP A 56 -3.73 -1.33 17.66
CA ASP A 56 -4.18 -2.63 17.19
C ASP A 56 -5.23 -2.52 16.08
N SER A 57 -6.19 -1.60 16.22
CA SER A 57 -7.21 -1.34 15.22
C SER A 57 -6.60 -0.93 13.88
N VAL A 58 -5.61 -0.03 13.89
CA VAL A 58 -4.94 0.45 12.67
C VAL A 58 -4.09 -0.63 12.03
N ILE A 59 -3.26 -1.32 12.81
CA ILE A 59 -2.43 -2.44 12.30
C ILE A 59 -3.32 -3.55 11.73
N ASN A 60 -4.40 -3.90 12.43
CA ASN A 60 -5.30 -4.95 11.99
C ASN A 60 -5.99 -4.61 10.67
N VAL A 61 -6.61 -3.44 10.55
CA VAL A 61 -7.33 -3.06 9.32
C VAL A 61 -6.36 -2.84 8.15
N HIS A 62 -5.24 -2.15 8.37
CA HIS A 62 -4.32 -1.85 7.29
C HIS A 62 -3.41 -3.03 6.94
N LEU A 63 -2.52 -3.43 7.86
CA LEU A 63 -1.48 -4.39 7.53
C LEU A 63 -2.05 -5.81 7.39
N LYS A 64 -2.79 -6.29 8.37
CA LYS A 64 -3.44 -7.60 8.28
C LYS A 64 -4.52 -7.63 7.21
N GLY A 65 -5.30 -6.54 7.03
CA GLY A 65 -6.32 -6.43 5.98
C GLY A 65 -5.76 -6.36 4.55
N HIS A 66 -4.47 -6.09 4.36
CA HIS A 66 -3.78 -6.29 3.08
C HIS A 66 -3.27 -7.73 2.94
N PHE A 67 -2.76 -8.31 4.02
CA PHE A 67 -2.25 -9.67 4.03
C PHE A 67 -3.34 -10.71 3.75
N VAL A 68 -4.47 -10.66 4.45
CA VAL A 68 -5.48 -11.73 4.41
C VAL A 68 -6.08 -11.92 3.02
N PRO A 69 -6.64 -10.92 2.33
CA PRO A 69 -7.16 -11.10 0.98
C PRO A 69 -6.07 -11.52 -0.01
N THR A 70 -4.87 -10.93 0.10
CA THR A 70 -3.73 -11.29 -0.77
C THR A 70 -3.34 -12.76 -0.60
N ARG A 71 -3.32 -13.27 0.64
CA ARG A 71 -2.99 -14.67 0.93
C ARG A 71 -3.98 -15.65 0.30
N HIS A 72 -5.28 -15.34 0.34
CA HIS A 72 -6.30 -16.18 -0.29
C HIS A 72 -6.25 -16.10 -1.81
N ALA A 73 -6.13 -14.91 -2.38
CA ALA A 73 -5.96 -14.71 -3.82
C ALA A 73 -4.69 -15.40 -4.36
N ALA A 74 -3.56 -15.27 -3.64
CA ALA A 74 -2.30 -15.94 -3.99
C ALA A 74 -2.43 -17.47 -4.02
N THR A 75 -3.22 -18.05 -3.11
CA THR A 75 -3.50 -19.48 -3.13
C THR A 75 -4.24 -19.88 -4.40
N TYR A 76 -5.28 -19.12 -4.75
CA TYR A 76 -6.04 -19.35 -5.98
C TYR A 76 -5.13 -19.27 -7.21
N TRP A 77 -4.39 -18.20 -7.39
CA TRP A 77 -3.50 -18.03 -8.57
C TRP A 77 -2.42 -19.11 -8.65
N ARG A 78 -1.82 -19.48 -7.50
CA ARG A 78 -0.86 -20.59 -7.46
C ARG A 78 -1.48 -21.91 -7.96
N GLU A 79 -2.70 -22.25 -7.54
CA GLU A 79 -3.37 -23.46 -7.98
C GLU A 79 -3.76 -23.39 -9.48
N GLN A 80 -4.15 -22.21 -10.00
CA GLN A 80 -4.36 -22.03 -11.42
C GLN A 80 -3.05 -22.26 -12.23
N ALA A 81 -1.95 -21.68 -11.78
CA ALA A 81 -0.63 -21.86 -12.42
C ALA A 81 -0.17 -23.33 -12.38
N LYS A 82 -0.34 -24.03 -11.24
CA LYS A 82 -0.05 -25.46 -11.13
C LYS A 82 -0.93 -26.33 -12.04
N ALA A 83 -2.14 -25.91 -12.30
CA ALA A 83 -3.04 -26.57 -13.26
C ALA A 83 -2.69 -26.29 -14.74
N GLY A 84 -1.56 -25.60 -14.98
CA GLY A 84 -1.08 -25.28 -16.33
C GLY A 84 -1.75 -24.09 -16.99
N LYS A 85 -2.56 -23.32 -16.25
CA LYS A 85 -3.17 -22.10 -16.78
C LYS A 85 -2.18 -20.93 -16.74
N THR A 86 -2.23 -20.08 -17.75
CA THR A 86 -1.49 -18.81 -17.73
C THR A 86 -2.20 -17.83 -16.80
N VAL A 87 -1.54 -17.47 -15.70
CA VAL A 87 -2.01 -16.44 -14.78
C VAL A 87 -1.39 -15.11 -15.18
N LYS A 88 -2.21 -14.06 -15.27
CA LYS A 88 -1.80 -12.67 -15.52
C LYS A 88 -2.55 -11.77 -14.54
N ALA A 89 -2.16 -11.85 -13.27
CA ALA A 89 -2.85 -11.16 -12.20
C ALA A 89 -2.05 -9.97 -11.64
N SER A 90 -2.75 -9.05 -10.96
CA SER A 90 -2.15 -7.88 -10.33
C SER A 90 -2.71 -7.65 -8.93
N VAL A 91 -1.83 -7.35 -7.98
CA VAL A 91 -2.18 -6.85 -6.65
C VAL A 91 -1.72 -5.39 -6.52
N ILE A 92 -2.62 -4.51 -6.12
CA ILE A 92 -2.32 -3.10 -5.83
C ILE A 92 -2.58 -2.84 -4.35
N CYS A 93 -1.51 -2.51 -3.62
CA CYS A 93 -1.56 -2.23 -2.19
C CYS A 93 -1.57 -0.72 -1.95
N THR A 94 -2.40 -0.24 -1.03
CA THR A 94 -2.47 1.19 -0.69
C THR A 94 -1.58 1.51 0.51
N SER A 95 -0.39 2.03 0.25
CA SER A 95 0.54 2.61 1.21
C SER A 95 0.22 4.09 1.46
N SER A 96 1.16 4.88 1.98
CA SER A 96 1.04 6.32 2.22
C SER A 96 2.41 6.98 2.32
N THR A 97 2.50 8.26 1.96
CA THR A 97 3.66 9.09 2.26
C THR A 97 3.97 9.15 3.75
N SER A 98 2.97 9.06 4.63
CA SER A 98 3.16 8.98 6.09
C SER A 98 3.98 7.76 6.52
N GLY A 99 3.86 6.63 5.81
CA GLY A 99 4.66 5.44 6.07
C GLY A 99 6.07 5.48 5.45
N LEU A 100 6.24 6.24 4.37
CA LEU A 100 7.49 6.26 3.60
C LEU A 100 8.40 7.43 3.98
N LEU A 101 7.83 8.54 4.44
CA LEU A 101 8.55 9.78 4.77
C LEU A 101 8.36 10.19 6.23
N GLY A 102 7.48 9.51 6.96
CA GLY A 102 7.11 9.88 8.33
C GLY A 102 6.05 10.98 8.37
N ASN A 103 5.21 10.94 9.42
CA ASN A 103 4.27 12.00 9.76
C ASN A 103 3.99 12.00 11.26
N VAL A 104 4.15 13.15 11.89
CA VAL A 104 3.92 13.31 13.35
C VAL A 104 2.46 13.00 13.70
N GLY A 105 2.24 12.23 14.76
CA GLY A 105 0.91 11.83 15.21
C GLY A 105 0.34 10.59 14.51
N GLN A 106 1.10 9.96 13.62
CA GLN A 106 0.68 8.79 12.85
C GLN A 106 1.64 7.60 13.01
N SER A 107 2.16 7.35 14.19
CA SER A 107 3.12 6.25 14.41
C SER A 107 2.51 4.87 14.13
N ASN A 108 1.25 4.61 14.47
CA ASN A 108 0.51 3.40 14.12
C ASN A 108 0.24 3.29 12.60
N TYR A 109 -0.33 4.35 12.03
CA TYR A 109 -0.66 4.42 10.61
C TYR A 109 0.60 4.37 9.73
N GLY A 110 1.62 5.16 10.08
CA GLY A 110 2.90 5.17 9.39
C GLY A 110 3.59 3.79 9.42
N ALA A 111 3.61 3.12 10.57
CA ALA A 111 4.14 1.77 10.70
C ALA A 111 3.40 0.77 9.80
N ALA A 112 2.05 0.80 9.82
CA ALA A 112 1.24 -0.06 8.96
C ALA A 112 1.51 0.21 7.47
N LYS A 113 1.56 1.48 7.05
CA LYS A 113 1.74 1.88 5.65
C LYS A 113 3.16 1.62 5.12
N SER A 114 4.19 1.74 5.97
CA SER A 114 5.54 1.28 5.66
C SER A 114 5.60 -0.24 5.52
N GLY A 115 4.96 -0.97 6.45
CA GLY A 115 4.84 -2.43 6.38
C GLY A 115 4.13 -2.91 5.11
N ILE A 116 3.09 -2.19 4.63
CA ILE A 116 2.41 -2.50 3.37
C ILE A 116 3.34 -2.32 2.16
N ALA A 117 4.17 -1.27 2.13
CA ALA A 117 5.14 -1.09 1.06
C ALA A 117 6.14 -2.25 1.02
N SER A 118 6.74 -2.61 2.17
CA SER A 118 7.65 -3.75 2.28
C SER A 118 6.96 -5.08 1.92
N PHE A 119 5.72 -5.30 2.37
CA PHE A 119 4.90 -6.45 2.02
C PHE A 119 4.72 -6.56 0.50
N ALA A 120 4.39 -5.46 -0.19
CA ALA A 120 4.23 -5.47 -1.64
C ALA A 120 5.50 -5.85 -2.38
N LEU A 121 6.68 -5.38 -1.92
CA LEU A 121 7.98 -5.74 -2.49
C LEU A 121 8.27 -7.23 -2.37
N ILE A 122 8.11 -7.77 -1.16
CA ILE A 122 8.37 -9.19 -0.86
C ILE A 122 7.42 -10.10 -1.65
N VAL A 123 6.12 -9.78 -1.63
CA VAL A 123 5.09 -10.59 -2.29
C VAL A 123 5.23 -10.54 -3.82
N ALA A 124 5.76 -9.44 -4.38
CA ALA A 124 6.09 -9.35 -5.80
C ALA A 124 7.11 -10.41 -6.22
N GLU A 125 8.17 -10.59 -5.43
CA GLU A 125 9.19 -11.64 -5.66
C GLU A 125 8.61 -13.05 -5.48
N GLU A 126 7.81 -13.27 -4.44
CA GLU A 126 7.22 -14.58 -4.14
C GLU A 126 6.23 -15.04 -5.20
N LEU A 127 5.40 -14.13 -5.71
CA LEU A 127 4.30 -14.46 -6.61
C LEU A 127 4.64 -14.29 -8.11
N GLY A 128 5.75 -13.62 -8.44
CA GLY A 128 6.17 -13.41 -9.83
C GLY A 128 6.24 -14.69 -10.65
N ARG A 129 6.75 -15.79 -10.04
CA ARG A 129 6.80 -17.12 -10.67
C ARG A 129 5.44 -17.72 -11.03
N TYR A 130 4.36 -17.19 -10.48
CA TYR A 130 2.99 -17.61 -10.78
C TYR A 130 2.27 -16.63 -11.74
N GLY A 131 2.96 -15.63 -12.28
CA GLY A 131 2.40 -14.64 -13.19
C GLY A 131 1.62 -13.52 -12.50
N VAL A 132 1.90 -13.25 -11.20
CA VAL A 132 1.24 -12.20 -10.42
C VAL A 132 2.20 -11.05 -10.20
N ARG A 133 1.82 -9.84 -10.59
CA ARG A 133 2.52 -8.59 -10.31
C ARG A 133 1.97 -7.96 -9.04
N VAL A 134 2.82 -7.36 -8.23
CA VAL A 134 2.41 -6.67 -7.00
C VAL A 134 3.08 -5.31 -6.91
N ASN A 135 2.30 -4.26 -6.71
CA ASN A 135 2.80 -2.90 -6.55
C ASN A 135 2.09 -2.21 -5.38
N ALA A 136 2.69 -1.13 -4.88
CA ALA A 136 2.05 -0.27 -3.90
C ALA A 136 1.87 1.14 -4.45
N ILE A 137 0.81 1.82 -4.01
CA ILE A 137 0.59 3.24 -4.27
C ILE A 137 0.54 4.00 -2.95
N ALA A 138 1.03 5.23 -2.95
CA ALA A 138 0.89 6.22 -1.88
C ALA A 138 0.08 7.41 -2.43
N PRO A 139 -1.27 7.31 -2.41
CA PRO A 139 -2.14 8.31 -3.00
C PRO A 139 -2.31 9.52 -2.10
N ALA A 140 -2.42 10.71 -2.71
CA ALA A 140 -2.83 11.93 -2.04
C ALA A 140 -4.06 12.52 -2.77
N ALA A 141 -5.20 12.52 -2.09
CA ALA A 141 -6.47 12.99 -2.62
C ALA A 141 -7.38 13.52 -1.52
N ARG A 142 -8.34 14.38 -1.86
CA ARG A 142 -9.41 14.81 -0.97
C ARG A 142 -10.39 13.67 -0.75
N THR A 143 -10.43 13.17 0.47
CA THR A 143 -11.33 12.10 0.90
C THR A 143 -11.89 12.45 2.28
N ARG A 144 -12.92 11.78 2.72
CA ARG A 144 -13.43 11.92 4.11
C ARG A 144 -12.32 11.76 5.15
N MET A 145 -11.32 10.92 4.85
CA MET A 145 -10.17 10.70 5.73
C MET A 145 -9.26 11.93 5.80
N THR A 146 -8.94 12.57 4.66
CA THR A 146 -8.11 13.78 4.61
C THR A 146 -8.84 15.01 5.13
N GLU A 147 -10.14 15.13 4.88
CA GLU A 147 -10.98 16.22 5.38
C GLU A 147 -11.15 16.18 6.90
N SER A 148 -11.09 15.00 7.52
CA SER A 148 -11.14 14.85 8.98
C SER A 148 -9.79 15.05 9.68
N THR A 149 -8.71 15.26 8.94
CA THR A 149 -7.35 15.43 9.51
C THR A 149 -7.12 16.92 9.83
N PRO A 150 -6.88 17.29 11.10
CA PRO A 150 -6.61 18.68 11.48
C PRO A 150 -5.47 19.31 10.70
N GLY A 151 -5.67 20.53 10.19
CA GLY A 151 -4.67 21.28 9.41
C GLY A 151 -4.55 20.89 7.93
N LEU A 152 -5.17 19.81 7.47
CA LEU A 152 -5.20 19.46 6.04
C LEU A 152 -6.39 20.05 5.29
N MET A 153 -7.49 20.33 5.98
CA MET A 153 -8.74 20.79 5.38
C MET A 153 -8.56 22.02 4.49
N ASP A 154 -7.75 22.99 4.91
CA ASP A 154 -7.51 24.22 4.16
C ASP A 154 -6.67 24.02 2.89
N TYR A 155 -5.89 22.95 2.82
CA TYR A 155 -5.04 22.63 1.66
C TYR A 155 -5.74 21.79 0.58
N VAL A 156 -6.79 21.05 0.95
CA VAL A 156 -7.49 20.12 0.06
C VAL A 156 -8.82 20.69 -0.47
N VAL A 157 -9.05 21.97 -0.33
CA VAL A 157 -10.28 22.64 -0.78
C VAL A 157 -10.49 22.46 -2.28
N LYS A 158 -11.73 22.12 -2.66
CA LYS A 158 -12.10 22.03 -4.05
C LYS A 158 -12.06 23.41 -4.71
N PRO A 159 -11.46 23.57 -5.90
CA PRO A 159 -11.49 24.81 -6.64
C PRO A 159 -12.94 25.31 -6.83
N ALA A 160 -13.18 26.62 -6.60
CA ALA A 160 -14.49 27.23 -6.80
C ALA A 160 -14.85 27.32 -8.29
N ASP A 161 -13.84 27.49 -9.14
CA ASP A 161 -13.99 27.50 -10.60
C ASP A 161 -13.79 26.08 -11.15
N ALA A 162 -14.82 25.56 -11.81
CA ALA A 162 -14.79 24.22 -12.44
C ALA A 162 -13.79 24.11 -13.62
N ALA A 163 -13.29 25.21 -14.15
CA ALA A 163 -12.27 25.22 -15.18
C ALA A 163 -10.85 25.00 -14.61
N VAL A 164 -10.67 25.18 -13.31
CA VAL A 164 -9.39 24.93 -12.63
C VAL A 164 -9.25 23.44 -12.33
N PHE A 165 -8.12 22.86 -12.74
CA PHE A 165 -7.82 21.45 -12.46
C PHE A 165 -7.77 21.18 -10.95
N ASP A 166 -8.62 20.28 -10.48
CA ASP A 166 -8.67 19.89 -9.09
C ASP A 166 -7.60 18.82 -8.79
N THR A 167 -6.45 19.28 -8.32
CA THR A 167 -5.31 18.41 -7.98
C THR A 167 -5.63 17.38 -6.88
N TRP A 168 -6.65 17.66 -6.05
CA TRP A 168 -7.05 16.79 -4.96
C TRP A 168 -8.26 15.91 -5.28
N ASP A 169 -8.77 15.94 -6.51
CA ASP A 169 -9.87 15.06 -6.88
C ASP A 169 -9.45 13.59 -6.77
N PRO A 170 -10.20 12.75 -6.01
CA PRO A 170 -9.89 11.32 -5.88
C PRO A 170 -9.89 10.57 -7.21
N ALA A 171 -10.62 11.06 -8.22
CA ALA A 171 -10.62 10.47 -9.57
C ALA A 171 -9.23 10.45 -10.22
N ASN A 172 -8.32 11.36 -9.82
CA ASN A 172 -6.94 11.41 -10.33
C ASN A 172 -6.10 10.17 -9.96
N ILE A 173 -6.52 9.40 -8.96
CA ILE A 173 -5.81 8.19 -8.52
C ILE A 173 -6.12 7.00 -9.44
N SER A 174 -7.35 6.93 -9.94
CA SER A 174 -7.87 5.78 -10.70
C SER A 174 -7.06 5.42 -11.96
N PRO A 175 -6.51 6.36 -12.76
CA PRO A 175 -5.71 6.03 -13.93
C PRO A 175 -4.46 5.20 -13.60
N LEU A 176 -3.74 5.53 -12.51
CA LEU A 176 -2.58 4.74 -12.09
C LEU A 176 -3.01 3.34 -11.66
N VAL A 177 -4.07 3.22 -10.86
CA VAL A 177 -4.58 1.91 -10.41
C VAL A 177 -4.98 1.05 -11.61
N ALA A 178 -5.71 1.63 -12.57
CA ALA A 178 -6.12 0.94 -13.79
C ALA A 178 -4.90 0.50 -14.62
N THR A 179 -3.89 1.37 -14.78
CA THR A 179 -2.65 1.05 -15.50
C THR A 179 -1.90 -0.11 -14.83
N LEU A 180 -1.77 -0.10 -13.50
CA LEU A 180 -1.13 -1.20 -12.76
C LEU A 180 -1.92 -2.51 -12.83
N ALA A 181 -3.23 -2.43 -13.07
CA ALA A 181 -4.11 -3.59 -13.25
C ALA A 181 -4.03 -4.18 -14.67
N MET A 182 -3.61 -3.42 -15.68
CA MET A 182 -3.54 -3.91 -17.07
C MET A 182 -2.63 -5.13 -17.18
N GLU A 183 -3.03 -6.08 -17.99
CA GLU A 183 -2.34 -7.38 -18.18
C GLU A 183 -0.90 -7.22 -18.70
N ASP A 184 -0.65 -6.23 -19.56
CA ASP A 184 0.63 -5.93 -20.19
C ASP A 184 1.49 -4.91 -19.40
N CYS A 185 1.05 -4.47 -18.23
CA CYS A 185 1.83 -3.58 -17.39
C CYS A 185 3.11 -4.28 -16.90
N ALA A 186 4.27 -3.68 -17.18
CA ALA A 186 5.56 -4.25 -16.78
C ALA A 186 5.93 -3.98 -15.30
N ALA A 187 5.21 -3.10 -14.60
CA ALA A 187 5.55 -2.73 -13.24
C ALA A 187 5.25 -3.86 -12.26
N THR A 188 6.23 -4.26 -11.47
CA THR A 188 6.10 -5.14 -10.31
C THR A 188 7.16 -4.78 -9.28
N GLY A 189 6.88 -4.98 -7.99
CA GLY A 189 7.78 -4.63 -6.90
C GLY A 189 8.07 -3.13 -6.81
N GLN A 190 7.13 -2.27 -7.20
CA GLN A 190 7.33 -0.83 -7.19
C GLN A 190 6.37 -0.13 -6.24
N VAL A 191 6.80 1.03 -5.75
CA VAL A 191 6.00 1.93 -4.92
C VAL A 191 5.86 3.27 -5.63
N PHE A 192 4.63 3.72 -5.85
CA PHE A 192 4.34 4.96 -6.57
C PHE A 192 3.59 5.96 -5.69
N PHE A 193 4.05 7.20 -5.69
CA PHE A 193 3.24 8.34 -5.26
C PHE A 193 2.33 8.79 -6.39
N VAL A 194 1.09 9.20 -6.07
CA VAL A 194 0.15 9.75 -7.06
C VAL A 194 -0.69 10.85 -6.44
N GLN A 195 -0.74 12.01 -7.11
CA GLN A 195 -1.57 13.16 -6.76
C GLN A 195 -1.85 14.00 -8.00
N GLY A 196 -3.10 14.32 -8.26
CA GLY A 196 -3.46 15.11 -9.43
C GLY A 196 -2.88 14.50 -10.72
N GLY A 197 -2.18 15.31 -11.50
CA GLY A 197 -1.47 14.89 -12.71
C GLY A 197 -0.05 14.34 -12.46
N THR A 198 0.36 14.14 -11.21
CA THR A 198 1.72 13.73 -10.86
C THR A 198 1.78 12.27 -10.43
N VAL A 199 2.67 11.49 -11.06
CA VAL A 199 3.06 10.15 -10.61
C VAL A 199 4.57 10.13 -10.41
N ARG A 200 5.03 9.66 -9.25
CA ARG A 200 6.46 9.51 -8.93
C ARG A 200 6.72 8.12 -8.39
N LYS A 201 7.83 7.50 -8.81
CA LYS A 201 8.29 6.24 -8.24
C LYS A 201 9.16 6.53 -7.02
N PHE A 202 8.90 5.87 -5.90
CA PHE A 202 9.83 5.84 -4.78
C PHE A 202 11.04 4.95 -5.10
N GLN A 203 12.21 5.38 -4.67
CA GLN A 203 13.34 4.47 -4.56
C GLN A 203 13.11 3.61 -3.31
N ASN A 204 13.25 2.32 -3.47
CA ASN A 204 13.16 1.38 -2.35
C ASN A 204 14.34 1.60 -1.38
N TRP A 205 14.28 0.97 -0.20
CA TRP A 205 15.37 1.06 0.79
C TRP A 205 16.71 0.74 0.15
N THR A 206 17.65 1.67 0.23
CA THR A 206 19.00 1.58 -0.34
C THR A 206 20.01 1.89 0.74
N MET A 207 21.04 1.06 0.88
CA MET A 207 22.22 1.38 1.68
C MET A 207 23.07 2.38 0.89
N THR A 208 23.36 3.54 1.48
CA THR A 208 24.07 4.64 0.80
C THR A 208 25.53 4.72 1.21
N ASP A 209 25.81 4.73 2.50
CA ASP A 209 27.13 4.98 3.06
C ASP A 209 27.58 3.80 3.93
N THR A 210 28.88 3.58 4.00
CA THR A 210 29.45 2.41 4.65
C THR A 210 30.66 2.81 5.51
N LEU A 211 30.72 2.28 6.71
CA LEU A 211 31.94 2.24 7.54
C LEU A 211 32.44 0.81 7.57
N GLU A 212 33.70 0.59 7.18
CA GLU A 212 34.31 -0.75 7.16
C GLU A 212 35.64 -0.78 7.90
N LYS A 213 35.92 -1.88 8.57
CA LYS A 213 37.26 -2.27 9.03
C LYS A 213 37.38 -3.80 9.10
N ASN A 214 38.59 -4.28 9.08
CA ASN A 214 38.87 -5.72 9.13
C ASN A 214 38.90 -6.32 10.54
N ASP A 215 38.23 -5.68 11.49
CA ASP A 215 38.15 -6.12 12.90
C ASP A 215 36.82 -5.65 13.52
N ARG A 216 36.56 -6.10 14.75
CA ARG A 216 35.41 -5.66 15.52
C ARG A 216 35.54 -4.18 15.88
N TRP A 217 34.46 -3.42 15.67
CA TRP A 217 34.35 -2.05 16.15
C TRP A 217 34.31 -2.00 17.70
N THR A 218 35.08 -1.11 18.29
CA THR A 218 34.86 -0.70 19.66
C THR A 218 33.80 0.40 19.72
N VAL A 219 33.17 0.60 20.87
CA VAL A 219 32.19 1.67 21.08
C VAL A 219 32.78 3.05 20.79
N SER A 220 34.04 3.28 21.23
CA SER A 220 34.73 4.57 21.02
C SER A 220 34.99 4.85 19.56
N GLU A 221 35.53 3.87 18.81
CA GLU A 221 35.77 4.00 17.37
C GLU A 221 34.49 4.29 16.59
N LEU A 222 33.42 3.52 16.90
CA LEU A 222 32.16 3.71 16.20
C LEU A 222 31.49 5.05 16.53
N ALA A 223 31.58 5.51 17.79
CA ALA A 223 31.07 6.83 18.19
C ALA A 223 31.81 7.98 17.49
N GLU A 224 33.11 7.81 17.19
CA GLU A 224 33.90 8.79 16.42
C GLU A 224 33.54 8.79 14.91
N GLN A 225 33.36 7.61 14.33
CA GLN A 225 33.16 7.46 12.89
C GLN A 225 31.69 7.62 12.44
N LEU A 226 30.72 7.22 13.28
CA LEU A 226 29.30 7.24 12.92
C LEU A 226 28.78 8.61 12.42
N PRO A 227 29.22 9.78 12.96
CA PRO A 227 28.78 11.07 12.44
C PRO A 227 29.08 11.32 10.95
N SER A 228 30.10 10.67 10.38
CA SER A 228 30.41 10.80 8.95
C SER A 228 29.33 10.25 8.01
N LEU A 229 28.47 9.38 8.50
CA LEU A 229 27.31 8.85 7.73
C LEU A 229 26.16 9.87 7.63
N PHE A 230 26.22 10.99 8.36
CA PHE A 230 25.17 12.02 8.39
C PHE A 230 25.64 13.35 7.77
N ALA A 231 26.86 13.42 7.24
CA ALA A 231 27.46 14.61 6.66
C ALA A 231 26.98 14.92 5.23
#